data_899db82aaf011cd2051d30fc72b823f4
#
_entry.id   899db82aaf011cd2051d30fc72b823f4
#
_cell.length_a   1.000
_cell.length_b   1.000
_cell.length_c   1.000
_cell.angle_alpha   90.00
_cell.angle_beta   90.00
_cell.angle_gamma   90.00
#
_symmetry.space_group_name_H-M   'P 1'
#
loop_
_entity.id
_entity.type
_entity.pdbx_description
1 polymer ?
#
loop_
_entity_poly.entity_id
_entity_poly.type
_entity_poly.pdbx_seq_one_letter_code
_entity_poly.pdbx_strand_id
1 'polypeptide(L)'
;MPRNSFILRRPFPYVYRRTALFIILLNFCIFGLQFVYPELYRYVFVYSVMSPKAVEHYHMYWQFISYMFMHGSFQHVFFNMLALLVFGFRLEKAIGSREFLLFYLLCGALSGFFSFLLYKYTGQMSVRLLGASGAVYAILFAYAVFFPRSVFFIWGIIPVPAPILVLIYALIELGSQFFGRGTNVAHMTHLFGFFAAWLYFVIRMGIHPVKIWKDTYKR
;
A
#
# COMPACT_ATOMS: atom_id res chain seq x y z
N MET A 1 -0.54 24.87 15.16
CA MET A 1 -0.26 24.45 13.76
C MET A 1 -0.54 25.64 12.85
N PRO A 2 0.37 26.06 11.96
CA PRO A 2 0.09 27.15 11.03
C PRO A 2 -1.08 26.74 10.12
N ARG A 3 -2.07 27.61 9.97
CA ARG A 3 -3.19 27.42 9.04
C ARG A 3 -2.62 27.44 7.62
N ASN A 4 -2.35 26.28 7.06
CA ASN A 4 -1.95 26.15 5.67
C ASN A 4 -3.13 26.54 4.77
N SER A 5 -2.94 27.57 3.96
CA SER A 5 -3.93 28.17 3.06
C SER A 5 -4.35 27.26 1.89
N PHE A 6 -3.66 26.17 1.64
CA PHE A 6 -3.99 25.25 0.55
C PHE A 6 -5.03 24.22 0.97
N ILE A 7 -6.12 24.11 0.19
CA ILE A 7 -7.22 23.14 0.40
C ILE A 7 -6.70 21.70 0.54
N LEU A 8 -5.68 21.32 -0.24
CA LEU A 8 -5.06 20.00 -0.21
C LEU A 8 -4.40 19.65 1.13
N ARG A 9 -4.02 20.64 1.95
CA ARG A 9 -3.36 20.45 3.25
C ARG A 9 -4.32 20.52 4.45
N ARG A 10 -5.63 20.43 4.21
CA ARG A 10 -6.63 20.37 5.28
C ARG A 10 -6.99 18.91 5.54
N PRO A 11 -6.52 18.28 6.62
CA PRO A 11 -6.95 16.93 6.99
C PRO A 11 -8.44 16.92 7.27
N PHE A 12 -9.08 15.78 7.09
CA PHE A 12 -10.49 15.62 7.44
C PHE A 12 -10.70 15.77 8.95
N PRO A 13 -11.91 16.18 9.40
CA PRO A 13 -12.28 16.10 10.81
C PRO A 13 -12.07 14.68 11.32
N TYR A 14 -11.46 14.57 12.52
CA TYR A 14 -11.17 13.27 13.12
C TYR A 14 -12.45 12.49 13.43
N VAL A 15 -12.52 11.27 12.89
CA VAL A 15 -13.58 10.28 13.17
C VAL A 15 -12.92 8.91 13.19
N TYR A 16 -13.27 8.05 14.15
CA TYR A 16 -12.79 6.68 14.21
C TYR A 16 -13.94 5.68 14.01
N ARG A 17 -13.89 4.89 12.91
CA ARG A 17 -14.93 3.94 12.47
C ARG A 17 -14.43 2.53 12.20
N ARG A 18 -13.18 2.21 12.57
CA ARG A 18 -12.54 0.91 12.28
C ARG A 18 -12.51 0.58 10.78
N THR A 19 -12.19 1.55 9.94
CA THR A 19 -12.14 1.39 8.47
C THR A 19 -11.14 0.31 8.05
N ALA A 20 -10.02 0.19 8.74
CA ALA A 20 -9.05 -0.88 8.49
C ALA A 20 -9.69 -2.28 8.65
N LEU A 21 -10.56 -2.47 9.66
CA LEU A 21 -11.29 -3.73 9.83
C LEU A 21 -12.25 -4.00 8.66
N PHE A 22 -12.98 -2.99 8.20
CA PHE A 22 -13.86 -3.14 7.03
C PHE A 22 -13.09 -3.54 5.77
N ILE A 23 -11.90 -2.95 5.54
CA ILE A 23 -11.05 -3.29 4.41
C ILE A 23 -10.57 -4.75 4.53
N ILE A 24 -10.16 -5.20 5.72
CA ILE A 24 -9.74 -6.58 5.99
C ILE A 24 -10.89 -7.55 5.67
N LEU A 25 -12.07 -7.30 6.24
CA LEU A 25 -13.24 -8.17 6.02
C LEU A 25 -13.64 -8.19 4.54
N LEU A 26 -13.65 -7.05 3.87
CA LEU A 26 -13.95 -6.96 2.43
C LEU A 26 -12.99 -7.82 1.60
N ASN A 27 -11.68 -7.76 1.87
CA ASN A 27 -10.68 -8.56 1.15
C ASN A 27 -10.89 -10.08 1.39
N PHE A 28 -11.16 -10.50 2.62
CA PHE A 28 -11.47 -11.90 2.90
C PHE A 28 -12.79 -12.34 2.26
N CYS A 29 -13.83 -11.49 2.26
CA CYS A 29 -15.10 -11.78 1.59
C CYS A 29 -14.90 -11.95 0.08
N ILE A 30 -14.19 -11.02 -0.58
CA ILE A 30 -13.91 -11.13 -2.01
C ILE A 30 -13.07 -12.38 -2.30
N PHE A 31 -12.03 -12.66 -1.51
CA PHE A 31 -11.23 -13.87 -1.67
C PHE A 31 -12.07 -15.13 -1.44
N GLY A 32 -13.03 -15.10 -0.50
CA GLY A 32 -13.94 -16.21 -0.22
C GLY A 32 -14.92 -16.54 -1.36
N LEU A 33 -15.25 -15.56 -2.22
CA LEU A 33 -16.17 -15.78 -3.36
C LEU A 33 -15.68 -16.88 -4.30
N GLN A 34 -14.37 -17.11 -4.42
CA GLN A 34 -13.83 -18.16 -5.28
C GLN A 34 -14.26 -19.58 -4.87
N PHE A 35 -14.58 -19.78 -3.59
CA PHE A 35 -15.01 -21.08 -3.05
C PHE A 35 -16.53 -21.27 -3.14
N VAL A 36 -17.31 -20.19 -3.06
CA VAL A 36 -18.78 -20.25 -3.04
C VAL A 36 -19.36 -20.03 -4.44
N TYR A 37 -18.77 -19.09 -5.19
CA TYR A 37 -19.22 -18.72 -6.55
C TYR A 37 -18.02 -18.60 -7.50
N PRO A 38 -17.36 -19.72 -7.89
CA PRO A 38 -16.10 -19.68 -8.66
C PRO A 38 -16.24 -18.99 -10.02
N GLU A 39 -17.39 -19.15 -10.70
CA GLU A 39 -17.61 -18.50 -12.01
C GLU A 39 -17.76 -16.97 -11.86
N LEU A 40 -18.49 -16.51 -10.86
CA LEU A 40 -18.61 -15.09 -10.55
C LEU A 40 -17.24 -14.51 -10.17
N TYR A 41 -16.47 -15.22 -9.33
CA TYR A 41 -15.14 -14.81 -8.94
C TYR A 41 -14.22 -14.69 -10.16
N ARG A 42 -14.23 -15.65 -11.07
CA ARG A 42 -13.43 -15.64 -12.30
C ARG A 42 -13.75 -14.40 -13.15
N TYR A 43 -15.02 -14.07 -13.30
CA TYR A 43 -15.45 -12.87 -14.01
C TYR A 43 -14.93 -11.60 -13.30
N VAL A 44 -15.22 -11.46 -12.01
CA VAL A 44 -14.77 -10.32 -11.20
C VAL A 44 -13.23 -10.18 -11.24
N PHE A 45 -12.51 -11.30 -11.14
CA PHE A 45 -11.05 -11.31 -11.17
C PHE A 45 -10.48 -10.74 -12.48
N VAL A 46 -10.98 -11.21 -13.63
CA VAL A 46 -10.51 -10.74 -14.96
C VAL A 46 -10.71 -9.23 -15.15
N TYR A 47 -11.86 -8.71 -14.69
CA TYR A 47 -12.17 -7.27 -14.82
C TYR A 47 -11.50 -6.40 -13.75
N SER A 48 -11.08 -6.96 -12.62
CA SER A 48 -10.56 -6.19 -11.49
C SER A 48 -9.03 -6.19 -11.37
N VAL A 49 -8.36 -7.24 -11.85
CA VAL A 49 -6.88 -7.30 -11.85
C VAL A 49 -6.33 -6.26 -12.83
N MET A 50 -5.34 -5.48 -12.40
CA MET A 50 -4.75 -4.47 -13.26
C MET A 50 -3.86 -5.13 -14.33
N SER A 51 -4.23 -4.90 -15.58
CA SER A 51 -3.49 -5.29 -16.77
C SER A 51 -3.16 -4.05 -17.59
N PRO A 52 -1.86 -3.78 -17.88
CA PRO A 52 -1.49 -2.64 -18.72
C PRO A 52 -2.21 -2.61 -20.06
N LYS A 53 -2.37 -3.78 -20.69
CA LYS A 53 -3.13 -3.93 -21.93
C LYS A 53 -4.60 -3.54 -21.76
N ALA A 54 -5.26 -3.95 -20.66
CA ALA A 54 -6.66 -3.63 -20.42
C ALA A 54 -6.86 -2.12 -20.15
N VAL A 55 -5.95 -1.52 -19.41
CA VAL A 55 -5.99 -0.08 -19.14
C VAL A 55 -5.80 0.73 -20.41
N GLU A 56 -4.84 0.36 -21.27
CA GLU A 56 -4.47 1.13 -22.46
C GLU A 56 -5.49 0.97 -23.59
N HIS A 57 -5.87 -0.28 -23.92
CA HIS A 57 -6.74 -0.53 -25.08
C HIS A 57 -8.24 -0.51 -24.79
N TYR A 58 -8.62 -0.90 -23.56
CA TYR A 58 -10.04 -0.97 -23.17
C TYR A 58 -10.45 0.09 -22.14
N HIS A 59 -9.53 1.02 -21.78
CA HIS A 59 -9.78 2.14 -20.86
C HIS A 59 -10.32 1.70 -19.48
N MET A 60 -9.88 0.53 -18.99
CA MET A 60 -10.30 -0.05 -17.70
C MET A 60 -9.61 0.63 -16.52
N TYR A 61 -9.78 1.95 -16.38
CA TYR A 61 -9.09 2.75 -15.36
C TYR A 61 -9.47 2.40 -13.91
N TRP A 62 -10.64 1.79 -13.69
CA TRP A 62 -11.02 1.30 -12.36
C TRP A 62 -10.05 0.23 -11.82
N GLN A 63 -9.29 -0.41 -12.69
CA GLN A 63 -8.30 -1.40 -12.31
C GLN A 63 -7.17 -0.81 -11.43
N PHE A 64 -6.94 0.50 -11.46
CA PHE A 64 -6.01 1.14 -10.52
C PHE A 64 -6.46 1.09 -9.06
N ILE A 65 -7.73 0.79 -8.81
CA ILE A 65 -8.27 0.63 -7.45
C ILE A 65 -8.67 -0.82 -7.20
N SER A 66 -9.39 -1.45 -8.14
CA SER A 66 -9.96 -2.79 -7.92
C SER A 66 -8.90 -3.87 -7.74
N TYR A 67 -7.71 -3.73 -8.34
CA TYR A 67 -6.62 -4.69 -8.20
C TYR A 67 -6.19 -4.92 -6.76
N MET A 68 -6.33 -3.90 -5.90
CA MET A 68 -5.96 -3.95 -4.48
C MET A 68 -6.78 -4.96 -3.67
N PHE A 69 -7.95 -5.35 -4.18
CA PHE A 69 -8.87 -6.27 -3.53
C PHE A 69 -8.78 -7.71 -4.07
N MET A 70 -7.99 -7.92 -5.14
CA MET A 70 -7.79 -9.23 -5.75
C MET A 70 -6.53 -9.90 -5.19
N HIS A 71 -6.61 -11.18 -4.83
CA HIS A 71 -5.47 -11.91 -4.28
C HIS A 71 -5.33 -13.29 -4.92
N GLY A 72 -4.09 -13.67 -5.25
CA GLY A 72 -3.79 -14.90 -5.98
C GLY A 72 -3.71 -16.17 -5.12
N SER A 73 -3.57 -16.02 -3.78
CA SER A 73 -3.47 -17.15 -2.86
C SER A 73 -3.90 -16.76 -1.46
N PHE A 74 -4.23 -17.75 -0.62
CA PHE A 74 -4.54 -17.52 0.78
C PHE A 74 -3.39 -16.85 1.54
N GLN A 75 -2.16 -17.29 1.32
CA GLN A 75 -0.99 -16.67 1.93
C GLN A 75 -0.88 -15.19 1.55
N HIS A 76 -1.15 -14.85 0.29
CA HIS A 76 -1.10 -13.47 -0.21
C HIS A 76 -2.13 -12.58 0.49
N VAL A 77 -3.40 -12.98 0.57
CA VAL A 77 -4.41 -12.19 1.30
C VAL A 77 -4.12 -12.16 2.79
N PHE A 78 -3.72 -13.28 3.38
CA PHE A 78 -3.45 -13.39 4.81
C PHE A 78 -2.35 -12.42 5.26
N PHE A 79 -1.17 -12.41 4.61
CA PHE A 79 -0.07 -11.52 5.01
C PHE A 79 -0.38 -10.05 4.74
N ASN A 80 -1.09 -9.72 3.67
CA ASN A 80 -1.56 -8.33 3.46
C ASN A 80 -2.51 -7.89 4.58
N MET A 81 -3.48 -8.72 4.93
CA MET A 81 -4.45 -8.38 5.98
C MET A 81 -3.84 -8.39 7.38
N LEU A 82 -2.89 -9.26 7.64
CA LEU A 82 -2.12 -9.25 8.90
C LEU A 82 -1.31 -7.94 9.04
N ALA A 83 -0.64 -7.50 7.99
CA ALA A 83 0.07 -6.22 8.01
C ALA A 83 -0.90 -5.04 8.18
N LEU A 84 -2.06 -5.06 7.51
CA LEU A 84 -3.11 -4.06 7.68
C LEU A 84 -3.67 -4.08 9.12
N LEU A 85 -3.81 -5.24 9.74
CA LEU A 85 -4.22 -5.38 11.14
C LEU A 85 -3.19 -4.73 12.09
N VAL A 86 -1.91 -5.07 11.94
CA VAL A 86 -0.84 -4.63 12.84
C VAL A 86 -0.57 -3.13 12.70
N PHE A 87 -0.40 -2.66 11.47
CA PHE A 87 0.02 -1.28 11.20
C PHE A 87 -1.17 -0.35 10.93
N GLY A 88 -2.19 -0.82 10.21
CA GLY A 88 -3.32 -0.02 9.77
C GLY A 88 -4.21 0.44 10.92
N PHE A 89 -4.49 -0.41 11.89
CA PHE A 89 -5.30 -0.01 13.06
C PHE A 89 -4.67 1.12 13.88
N ARG A 90 -3.36 1.05 14.08
CA ARG A 90 -2.66 2.12 14.83
C ARG A 90 -2.59 3.40 14.01
N LEU A 91 -2.32 3.29 12.71
CA LEU A 91 -2.30 4.45 11.81
C LEU A 91 -3.70 5.09 11.73
N GLU A 92 -4.77 4.30 11.55
CA GLU A 92 -6.15 4.82 11.53
C GLU A 92 -6.51 5.59 12.80
N LYS A 93 -6.11 5.06 13.98
CA LYS A 93 -6.30 5.79 15.26
C LYS A 93 -5.52 7.10 15.31
N ALA A 94 -4.38 7.19 14.65
CA ALA A 94 -3.56 8.40 14.64
C ALA A 94 -4.11 9.49 13.71
N ILE A 95 -4.60 9.12 12.50
CA ILE A 95 -5.02 10.08 11.47
C ILE A 95 -6.53 10.19 11.27
N GLY A 96 -7.31 9.30 11.87
CA GLY A 96 -8.76 9.18 11.68
C GLY A 96 -9.15 8.38 10.44
N SER A 97 -10.35 7.80 10.47
CA SER A 97 -10.82 6.84 9.45
C SER A 97 -10.95 7.43 8.05
N ARG A 98 -11.39 8.69 7.93
CA ARG A 98 -11.56 9.33 6.62
C ARG A 98 -10.21 9.58 5.93
N GLU A 99 -9.23 10.09 6.69
CA GLU A 99 -7.89 10.32 6.18
C GLU A 99 -7.17 8.99 5.89
N PHE A 100 -7.38 7.98 6.74
CA PHE A 100 -6.86 6.63 6.54
C PHE A 100 -7.40 5.99 5.24
N LEU A 101 -8.71 6.10 4.98
CA LEU A 101 -9.32 5.56 3.76
C LEU A 101 -8.78 6.26 2.51
N LEU A 102 -8.71 7.61 2.54
CA LEU A 102 -8.12 8.36 1.44
C LEU A 102 -6.66 7.96 1.21
N PHE A 103 -5.87 7.86 2.29
CA PHE A 103 -4.48 7.44 2.23
C PHE A 103 -4.34 6.04 1.60
N TYR A 104 -5.11 5.06 2.09
CA TYR A 104 -5.09 3.68 1.61
C TYR A 104 -5.42 3.59 0.11
N LEU A 105 -6.55 4.19 -0.30
CA LEU A 105 -7.01 4.12 -1.68
C LEU A 105 -6.09 4.90 -2.63
N LEU A 106 -5.68 6.11 -2.25
CA LEU A 106 -4.84 6.95 -3.10
C LEU A 106 -3.43 6.38 -3.25
N CYS A 107 -2.79 5.95 -2.16
CA CYS A 107 -1.45 5.37 -2.24
C CYS A 107 -1.45 4.04 -3.02
N GLY A 108 -2.48 3.20 -2.83
CA GLY A 108 -2.64 1.99 -3.63
C GLY A 108 -2.88 2.29 -5.11
N ALA A 109 -3.77 3.25 -5.42
CA ALA A 109 -4.03 3.65 -6.81
C ALA A 109 -2.78 4.22 -7.49
N LEU A 110 -2.02 5.08 -6.79
CA LEU A 110 -0.75 5.63 -7.30
C LEU A 110 0.29 4.53 -7.49
N SER A 111 0.38 3.56 -6.57
CA SER A 111 1.26 2.41 -6.70
C SER A 111 0.94 1.60 -7.96
N GLY A 112 -0.34 1.30 -8.22
CA GLY A 112 -0.80 0.66 -9.45
C GLY A 112 -0.53 1.49 -10.70
N PHE A 113 -0.75 2.81 -10.63
CA PHE A 113 -0.50 3.72 -11.75
C PHE A 113 0.98 3.81 -12.12
N PHE A 114 1.89 3.95 -11.15
CA PHE A 114 3.32 3.96 -11.42
C PHE A 114 3.81 2.59 -11.94
N SER A 115 3.23 1.51 -11.45
CA SER A 115 3.50 0.17 -11.99
C SER A 115 3.04 0.05 -13.45
N PHE A 116 1.85 0.55 -13.77
CA PHE A 116 1.35 0.62 -15.16
C PHE A 116 2.32 1.38 -16.07
N LEU A 117 2.78 2.56 -15.65
CA LEU A 117 3.74 3.36 -16.42
C LEU A 117 5.04 2.59 -16.65
N LEU A 118 5.57 1.92 -15.63
CA LEU A 118 6.78 1.11 -15.73
C LEU A 118 6.58 -0.04 -16.74
N TYR A 119 5.48 -0.80 -16.62
CA TYR A 119 5.21 -1.94 -17.49
C TYR A 119 4.98 -1.51 -18.95
N LYS A 120 4.30 -0.40 -19.15
CA LYS A 120 4.13 0.21 -20.47
C LYS A 120 5.49 0.58 -21.08
N TYR A 121 6.34 1.28 -20.33
CA TYR A 121 7.67 1.70 -20.77
C TYR A 121 8.61 0.53 -21.05
N THR A 122 8.53 -0.55 -20.26
CA THR A 122 9.36 -1.75 -20.40
C THR A 122 8.77 -2.80 -21.36
N GLY A 123 7.63 -2.53 -21.99
CA GLY A 123 6.95 -3.44 -22.92
C GLY A 123 6.26 -4.64 -22.24
N GLN A 124 6.13 -4.64 -20.92
CA GLN A 124 5.53 -5.74 -20.16
C GLN A 124 3.99 -5.64 -20.09
N MET A 125 3.34 -5.61 -21.26
CA MET A 125 1.90 -5.37 -21.39
C MET A 125 1.01 -6.54 -20.92
N SER A 126 1.55 -7.75 -20.80
CA SER A 126 0.83 -8.96 -20.41
C SER A 126 0.84 -9.23 -18.89
N VAL A 127 1.52 -8.38 -18.12
CA VAL A 127 1.57 -8.51 -16.67
C VAL A 127 0.18 -8.32 -16.06
N ARG A 128 -0.08 -9.08 -14.99
CA ARG A 128 -1.29 -8.92 -14.17
C ARG A 128 -0.88 -8.56 -12.75
N LEU A 129 -1.19 -7.32 -12.35
CA LEU A 129 -0.94 -6.83 -11.00
C LEU A 129 -2.19 -7.03 -10.14
N LEU A 130 -2.01 -7.61 -8.94
CA LEU A 130 -3.06 -7.84 -7.96
C LEU A 130 -2.51 -7.83 -6.54
N GLY A 131 -3.35 -7.50 -5.58
CA GLY A 131 -3.03 -7.47 -4.15
C GLY A 131 -3.01 -6.09 -3.55
N ALA A 132 -3.30 -6.04 -2.25
CA ALA A 132 -3.29 -4.81 -1.45
C ALA A 132 -1.87 -4.31 -1.12
N SER A 133 -0.83 -5.04 -1.51
CA SER A 133 0.54 -4.85 -1.02
C SER A 133 1.10 -3.46 -1.26
N GLY A 134 0.83 -2.82 -2.41
CA GLY A 134 1.25 -1.44 -2.65
C GLY A 134 0.73 -0.46 -1.59
N ALA A 135 -0.56 -0.56 -1.22
CA ALA A 135 -1.15 0.22 -0.13
C ALA A 135 -0.63 -0.20 1.25
N VAL A 136 -0.37 -1.49 1.47
CA VAL A 136 0.19 -2.01 2.72
C VAL A 136 1.61 -1.48 2.95
N TYR A 137 2.45 -1.44 1.92
CA TYR A 137 3.78 -0.83 1.99
C TYR A 137 3.70 0.68 2.28
N ALA A 138 2.72 1.37 1.68
CA ALA A 138 2.43 2.77 2.03
C ALA A 138 2.06 2.92 3.51
N ILE A 139 1.22 2.03 4.06
CA ILE A 139 0.86 2.02 5.49
C ILE A 139 2.07 1.76 6.38
N LEU A 140 2.96 0.83 6.01
CA LEU A 140 4.20 0.56 6.75
C LEU A 140 5.09 1.80 6.80
N PHE A 141 5.23 2.52 5.67
CA PHE A 141 5.95 3.80 5.63
C PHE A 141 5.30 4.84 6.54
N ALA A 142 3.97 5.01 6.44
CA ALA A 142 3.23 5.94 7.27
C ALA A 142 3.35 5.62 8.76
N TYR A 143 3.31 4.34 9.11
CA TYR A 143 3.53 3.89 10.48
C TYR A 143 4.91 4.33 11.00
N ALA A 144 5.97 4.17 10.21
CA ALA A 144 7.31 4.60 10.59
C ALA A 144 7.45 6.14 10.72
N VAL A 145 6.60 6.92 10.04
CA VAL A 145 6.55 8.38 10.18
C VAL A 145 5.85 8.79 11.47
N PHE A 146 4.71 8.16 11.79
CA PHE A 146 3.92 8.50 12.99
C PHE A 146 4.49 7.90 14.28
N PHE A 147 5.12 6.73 14.18
CA PHE A 147 5.64 5.95 15.31
C PHE A 147 7.13 5.60 15.13
N PRO A 148 8.02 6.59 14.91
CA PRO A 148 9.42 6.32 14.57
C PRO A 148 10.20 5.60 15.65
N ARG A 149 9.78 5.72 16.94
CA ARG A 149 10.40 5.02 18.08
C ARG A 149 9.85 3.61 18.33
N SER A 150 8.85 3.16 17.55
CA SER A 150 8.37 1.78 17.65
C SER A 150 9.45 0.82 17.22
N VAL A 151 9.63 -0.24 18.01
CA VAL A 151 10.62 -1.30 17.77
C VAL A 151 9.89 -2.59 17.42
N PHE A 152 10.36 -3.24 16.37
CA PHE A 152 9.90 -4.56 15.94
C PHE A 152 11.02 -5.57 16.18
N PHE A 153 10.68 -6.73 16.72
CA PHE A 153 11.64 -7.79 16.99
C PHE A 153 11.65 -8.78 15.83
N ILE A 154 12.69 -8.72 14.99
CA ILE A 154 12.90 -9.71 13.93
C ILE A 154 13.28 -11.03 14.60
N TRP A 155 12.55 -12.10 14.24
CA TRP A 155 12.62 -13.44 14.89
C TRP A 155 12.49 -13.40 16.43
N GLY A 156 11.81 -12.37 16.96
CA GLY A 156 11.64 -12.21 18.41
C GLY A 156 12.89 -11.77 19.18
N ILE A 157 14.02 -11.54 18.51
CA ILE A 157 15.32 -11.31 19.13
C ILE A 157 15.92 -9.96 18.73
N ILE A 158 15.96 -9.63 17.46
CA ILE A 158 16.67 -8.44 16.94
C ILE A 158 15.75 -7.22 16.96
N PRO A 159 15.97 -6.22 17.83
CA PRO A 159 15.15 -5.02 17.89
C PRO A 159 15.47 -4.09 16.71
N VAL A 160 14.47 -3.81 15.87
CA VAL A 160 14.60 -2.94 14.71
C VAL A 160 13.59 -1.79 14.81
N PRO A 161 14.04 -0.52 14.85
CA PRO A 161 13.17 0.64 14.80
C PRO A 161 12.38 0.70 13.50
N ALA A 162 11.14 1.21 13.55
CA ALA A 162 10.24 1.27 12.40
C ALA A 162 10.85 1.94 11.15
N PRO A 163 11.56 3.07 11.21
CA PRO A 163 12.23 3.65 10.04
C PRO A 163 13.29 2.76 9.42
N ILE A 164 14.07 2.04 10.25
CA ILE A 164 15.09 1.11 9.77
C ILE A 164 14.41 -0.10 9.11
N LEU A 165 13.30 -0.58 9.67
CA LEU A 165 12.53 -1.68 9.07
C LEU A 165 12.03 -1.30 7.66
N VAL A 166 11.54 -0.07 7.46
CA VAL A 166 11.14 0.44 6.13
C VAL A 166 12.32 0.44 5.16
N LEU A 167 13.51 0.90 5.60
CA LEU A 167 14.71 0.90 4.78
C LEU A 167 15.16 -0.53 4.41
N ILE A 168 15.11 -1.46 5.36
CA ILE A 168 15.42 -2.87 5.11
C ILE A 168 14.48 -3.45 4.05
N TYR A 169 13.16 -3.24 4.19
CA TYR A 169 12.19 -3.69 3.19
C TYR A 169 12.45 -3.05 1.83
N ALA A 170 12.72 -1.74 1.77
CA ALA A 170 13.04 -1.08 0.50
C ALA A 170 14.30 -1.68 -0.17
N LEU A 171 15.33 -1.99 0.60
CA LEU A 171 16.56 -2.63 0.09
C LEU A 171 16.31 -4.07 -0.37
N ILE A 172 15.48 -4.85 0.37
CA ILE A 172 15.09 -6.21 -0.04
C ILE A 172 14.31 -6.16 -1.36
N GLU A 173 13.32 -5.26 -1.49
CA GLU A 173 12.53 -5.11 -2.71
C GLU A 173 13.41 -4.68 -3.90
N LEU A 174 14.31 -3.73 -3.68
CA LEU A 174 15.25 -3.28 -4.70
C LEU A 174 16.22 -4.41 -5.11
N GLY A 175 16.78 -5.12 -4.13
CA GLY A 175 17.66 -6.26 -4.39
C GLY A 175 16.95 -7.38 -5.14
N SER A 176 15.71 -7.69 -4.75
CA SER A 176 14.90 -8.72 -5.42
C SER A 176 14.55 -8.35 -6.86
N GLN A 177 14.38 -7.05 -7.15
CA GLN A 177 14.18 -6.56 -8.51
C GLN A 177 15.37 -6.86 -9.42
N PHE A 178 16.61 -6.78 -8.91
CA PHE A 178 17.83 -6.95 -9.73
C PHE A 178 18.37 -8.39 -9.70
N PHE A 179 18.24 -9.09 -8.59
CA PHE A 179 18.85 -10.40 -8.37
C PHE A 179 17.83 -11.55 -8.26
N GLY A 180 16.53 -11.23 -8.21
CA GLY A 180 15.45 -12.21 -8.08
C GLY A 180 15.28 -13.04 -9.37
N ARG A 181 15.11 -14.36 -9.23
CA ARG A 181 14.83 -15.27 -10.36
C ARG A 181 13.34 -15.38 -10.71
N GLY A 182 12.49 -14.56 -10.10
CA GLY A 182 11.03 -14.58 -10.28
C GLY A 182 10.52 -13.43 -11.15
N THR A 183 9.18 -13.28 -11.22
CA THR A 183 8.55 -12.13 -11.88
C THR A 183 8.82 -10.86 -11.06
N ASN A 184 9.62 -9.96 -11.58
CA ASN A 184 10.03 -8.69 -10.97
C ASN A 184 8.86 -7.68 -10.77
N VAL A 185 7.64 -8.13 -11.03
CA VAL A 185 6.43 -7.30 -11.12
C VAL A 185 6.02 -6.69 -9.77
N ALA A 186 6.05 -7.49 -8.70
CA ALA A 186 5.56 -7.05 -7.41
C ALA A 186 6.52 -6.10 -6.69
N HIS A 187 7.84 -6.30 -6.85
CA HIS A 187 8.86 -5.55 -6.11
C HIS A 187 8.79 -4.03 -6.38
N MET A 188 8.68 -3.64 -7.65
CA MET A 188 8.55 -2.21 -7.98
C MET A 188 7.24 -1.61 -7.47
N THR A 189 6.14 -2.38 -7.47
CA THR A 189 4.85 -1.91 -6.93
C THR A 189 4.95 -1.59 -5.44
N HIS A 190 5.69 -2.38 -4.67
CA HIS A 190 5.94 -2.12 -3.25
C HIS A 190 6.76 -0.83 -3.04
N LEU A 191 7.82 -0.63 -3.83
CA LEU A 191 8.60 0.61 -3.81
C LEU A 191 7.77 1.83 -4.21
N PHE A 192 6.87 1.69 -5.20
CA PHE A 192 5.91 2.73 -5.54
C PHE A 192 4.91 3.00 -4.41
N GLY A 193 4.58 2.01 -3.59
CA GLY A 193 3.80 2.21 -2.36
C GLY A 193 4.50 3.13 -1.37
N PHE A 194 5.79 2.93 -1.11
CA PHE A 194 6.61 3.84 -0.28
C PHE A 194 6.68 5.24 -0.87
N PHE A 195 6.90 5.34 -2.18
CA PHE A 195 6.97 6.63 -2.88
C PHE A 195 5.64 7.39 -2.83
N ALA A 196 4.52 6.70 -3.06
CA ALA A 196 3.18 7.28 -2.97
C ALA A 196 2.90 7.80 -1.55
N ALA A 197 3.29 7.06 -0.51
CA ALA A 197 3.18 7.51 0.87
C ALA A 197 4.02 8.75 1.14
N TRP A 198 5.26 8.79 0.66
CA TRP A 198 6.13 9.96 0.79
C TRP A 198 5.50 11.19 0.11
N LEU A 199 4.98 11.06 -1.11
CA LEU A 199 4.26 12.12 -1.81
C LEU A 199 3.04 12.60 -1.02
N TYR A 200 2.24 11.67 -0.49
CA TYR A 200 1.08 11.99 0.33
C TYR A 200 1.46 12.84 1.55
N PHE A 201 2.52 12.46 2.26
CA PHE A 201 2.99 13.22 3.42
C PHE A 201 3.44 14.63 3.03
N VAL A 202 4.24 14.76 1.99
CA VAL A 202 4.78 16.06 1.56
C VAL A 202 3.66 16.96 1.03
N ILE A 203 2.79 16.44 0.17
CA ILE A 203 1.77 17.24 -0.53
C ILE A 203 0.54 17.46 0.37
N ARG A 204 -0.03 16.37 0.89
CA ARG A 204 -1.31 16.41 1.63
C ARG A 204 -1.14 16.86 3.07
N MET A 205 -0.14 16.33 3.76
CA MET A 205 0.04 16.59 5.19
C MET A 205 1.04 17.70 5.50
N GLY A 206 1.86 18.13 4.53
CA GLY A 206 2.93 19.11 4.74
C GLY A 206 4.04 18.60 5.69
N ILE A 207 4.22 17.28 5.73
CA ILE A 207 5.16 16.57 6.60
C ILE A 207 6.35 16.10 5.77
N HIS A 208 7.57 16.26 6.31
CA HIS A 208 8.80 15.75 5.69
C HIS A 208 9.29 14.51 6.47
N PRO A 209 9.04 13.28 6.00
CA PRO A 209 9.32 12.04 6.73
C PRO A 209 10.78 11.91 7.19
N VAL A 210 11.72 12.18 6.29
CA VAL A 210 13.16 12.09 6.57
C VAL A 210 13.59 13.07 7.70
N LYS A 211 12.98 14.29 7.74
CA LYS A 211 13.24 15.23 8.80
C LYS A 211 12.75 14.72 10.15
N ILE A 212 11.53 14.15 10.20
CA ILE A 212 10.98 13.53 11.41
C ILE A 212 11.93 12.44 11.93
N TRP A 213 12.37 11.53 11.06
CA TRP A 213 13.27 10.45 11.45
C TRP A 213 14.61 10.98 11.98
N LYS A 214 15.24 11.93 11.27
CA LYS A 214 16.47 12.57 11.73
C LYS A 214 16.31 13.25 13.09
N ASP A 215 15.24 14.01 13.27
CA ASP A 215 15.02 14.75 14.52
C ASP A 215 14.68 13.82 15.70
N THR A 216 14.07 12.65 15.43
CA THR A 216 13.77 11.63 16.45
C THR A 216 15.02 11.01 17.07
N TYR A 217 16.11 10.87 16.30
CA TYR A 217 17.35 10.18 16.69
C TYR A 217 18.56 11.13 16.87
N LYS A 218 18.38 12.44 16.80
CA LYS A 218 19.43 13.43 17.04
C LYS A 218 19.77 13.68 18.52
N ARG A 219 19.11 12.95 19.44
CA ARG A 219 19.36 13.13 20.90
C ARG A 219 20.26 12.07 21.44
#